data_651e4837b0ba0febea31252b2f7df9b0
#
_entry.id   651e4837b0ba0febea31252b2f7df9b0
#
_cell.length_a   1.000
_cell.length_b   1.000
_cell.length_c   1.000
_cell.angle_alpha   90.00
_cell.angle_beta   90.00
_cell.angle_gamma   90.00
#
_symmetry.space_group_name_H-M   'P 1'
#
loop_
_entity.id
_entity.type
_entity.pdbx_description
1 polymer ?
#
loop_
_entity_poly.entity_id
_entity_poly.type
_entity_poly.pdbx_seq_one_letter_code
_entity_poly.pdbx_strand_id
1 'polypeptide(L)'
;MMHRYYMMNKPAGVITACKDTQQKTVMDLLPPDIANGLHPIGRLDIDTCGLLLLTDDGQLDHLLLQPTRHVAKTYRITAIGKLTNNAINMIEHGVALESNSLVSRPAKITLIQETTVNAITELLPLDRRKRYLKNPNGSAFVADLIIYEGRKHQVKRMLRAVGCRVCFLERIAIGSVKLDDWLPRGGFRSLTEAEIQALMP
;
A
#
# COMPACT_ATOMS: atom_id res chain seq x y z
N MET A 1 -7.69 -27.25 -13.86
CA MET A 1 -6.29 -26.81 -13.64
C MET A 1 -6.20 -26.25 -12.23
N MET A 2 -5.07 -26.46 -11.55
CA MET A 2 -4.85 -25.87 -10.23
C MET A 2 -4.40 -24.42 -10.45
N HIS A 3 -5.09 -23.44 -9.83
CA HIS A 3 -4.70 -22.04 -9.93
C HIS A 3 -3.40 -21.76 -9.18
N ARG A 4 -2.69 -20.72 -9.61
CA ARG A 4 -1.42 -20.28 -9.03
C ARG A 4 -1.63 -18.99 -8.24
N TYR A 5 -1.02 -18.91 -7.08
CA TYR A 5 -1.13 -17.78 -6.17
C TYR A 5 0.23 -17.40 -5.64
N TYR A 6 0.62 -16.15 -5.81
CA TYR A 6 1.92 -15.64 -5.38
C TYR A 6 1.77 -14.39 -4.54
N MET A 7 2.67 -14.25 -3.59
CA MET A 7 2.98 -13.01 -2.90
C MET A 7 4.22 -12.39 -3.55
N MET A 8 4.19 -11.10 -3.82
CA MET A 8 5.33 -10.30 -4.25
C MET A 8 5.54 -9.13 -3.29
N ASN A 9 6.79 -8.86 -2.93
CA ASN A 9 7.18 -7.62 -2.29
C ASN A 9 7.48 -6.57 -3.38
N LYS A 10 6.46 -5.86 -3.84
CA LYS A 10 6.60 -4.89 -4.93
C LYS A 10 7.58 -3.77 -4.56
N PRO A 11 8.60 -3.47 -5.35
CA PRO A 11 9.46 -2.30 -5.17
C PRO A 11 8.77 -1.01 -5.64
N ALA A 12 9.25 0.15 -5.18
CA ALA A 12 8.95 1.43 -5.81
C ALA A 12 9.60 1.53 -7.21
N GLY A 13 9.06 2.41 -8.06
CA GLY A 13 9.55 2.63 -9.42
C GLY A 13 9.03 1.63 -10.46
N VAL A 14 8.20 0.68 -10.07
CA VAL A 14 7.59 -0.32 -10.95
C VAL A 14 6.06 -0.17 -10.91
N ILE A 15 5.41 -0.19 -12.06
CA ILE A 15 3.95 -0.07 -12.14
C ILE A 15 3.25 -1.43 -11.94
N THR A 16 2.04 -1.38 -11.40
CA THR A 16 1.17 -2.56 -11.28
C THR A 16 0.34 -2.69 -12.55
N ALA A 17 0.89 -3.39 -13.53
CA ALA A 17 0.26 -3.70 -14.81
C ALA A 17 0.76 -5.05 -15.33
N CYS A 18 -0.01 -5.69 -16.20
CA CYS A 18 0.42 -6.91 -16.87
C CYS A 18 1.44 -6.63 -17.99
N LYS A 19 1.28 -5.54 -18.71
CA LYS A 19 2.18 -5.09 -19.79
C LYS A 19 2.17 -3.56 -19.87
N ASP A 20 3.30 -3.00 -20.21
CA ASP A 20 3.45 -1.57 -20.55
C ASP A 20 4.63 -1.42 -21.52
N THR A 21 4.57 -0.43 -22.41
CA THR A 21 5.61 -0.20 -23.44
C THR A 21 6.68 0.81 -23.01
N GLN A 22 6.41 1.56 -21.94
CA GLN A 22 7.28 2.66 -21.50
C GLN A 22 7.83 2.44 -20.09
N GLN A 23 7.11 1.69 -19.25
CA GLN A 23 7.47 1.54 -17.84
C GLN A 23 7.59 0.06 -17.47
N LYS A 24 8.57 -0.24 -16.62
CA LYS A 24 8.74 -1.57 -16.06
C LYS A 24 7.52 -1.94 -15.20
N THR A 25 6.98 -3.12 -15.45
CA THR A 25 5.81 -3.65 -14.75
C THR A 25 6.20 -4.63 -13.65
N VAL A 26 5.28 -4.97 -12.77
CA VAL A 26 5.47 -6.03 -11.78
C VAL A 26 5.68 -7.40 -12.43
N MET A 27 5.13 -7.63 -13.62
CA MET A 27 5.32 -8.88 -14.35
C MET A 27 6.74 -9.04 -14.90
N ASP A 28 7.42 -7.94 -15.20
CA ASP A 28 8.82 -7.94 -15.66
C ASP A 28 9.83 -8.30 -14.55
N LEU A 29 9.36 -8.46 -13.30
CA LEU A 29 10.16 -8.93 -12.17
C LEU A 29 10.11 -10.45 -12.02
N LEU A 30 9.23 -11.12 -12.73
CA LEU A 30 9.03 -12.57 -12.68
C LEU A 30 9.76 -13.26 -13.84
N PRO A 31 10.23 -14.50 -13.65
CA PRO A 31 10.60 -15.36 -14.76
C PRO A 31 9.45 -15.51 -15.76
N PRO A 32 9.71 -15.52 -17.09
CA PRO A 32 8.67 -15.56 -18.11
C PRO A 32 7.69 -16.74 -18.02
N ASP A 33 8.19 -17.90 -17.60
CA ASP A 33 7.40 -19.10 -17.38
C ASP A 33 6.41 -18.96 -16.23
N ILE A 34 6.81 -18.24 -15.17
CA ILE A 34 5.95 -17.93 -14.04
C ILE A 34 4.96 -16.80 -14.39
N ALA A 35 5.43 -15.75 -15.03
CA ALA A 35 4.62 -14.57 -15.38
C ALA A 35 3.45 -14.91 -16.32
N ASN A 36 3.62 -15.94 -17.16
CA ASN A 36 2.63 -16.30 -18.17
C ASN A 36 1.28 -16.67 -17.54
N GLY A 37 0.23 -15.92 -17.93
CA GLY A 37 -1.14 -16.10 -17.45
C GLY A 37 -1.45 -15.47 -16.09
N LEU A 38 -0.43 -14.98 -15.35
CA LEU A 38 -0.67 -14.28 -14.09
C LEU A 38 -1.11 -12.83 -14.31
N HIS A 39 -1.86 -12.32 -13.34
CA HIS A 39 -2.20 -10.90 -13.22
C HIS A 39 -2.17 -10.46 -11.74
N PRO A 40 -1.91 -9.18 -11.46
CA PRO A 40 -1.91 -8.66 -10.10
C PRO A 40 -3.34 -8.48 -9.58
N ILE A 41 -3.58 -8.86 -8.31
CA ILE A 41 -4.81 -8.60 -7.59
C ILE A 41 -4.80 -7.17 -7.06
N GLY A 42 -5.57 -6.31 -7.72
CA GLY A 42 -5.58 -4.88 -7.44
C GLY A 42 -4.27 -4.19 -7.83
N ARG A 43 -4.11 -2.98 -7.31
CA ARG A 43 -2.99 -2.12 -7.72
C ARG A 43 -2.33 -1.44 -6.53
N LEU A 44 -1.02 -1.23 -6.65
CA LEU A 44 -0.23 -0.28 -5.86
C LEU A 44 0.29 0.82 -6.78
N ASP A 45 0.40 2.04 -6.27
CA ASP A 45 1.00 3.15 -7.02
C ASP A 45 2.46 2.86 -7.33
N ILE A 46 3.02 3.54 -8.33
CA ILE A 46 4.42 3.36 -8.74
C ILE A 46 5.42 3.59 -7.60
N ASP A 47 5.13 4.53 -6.70
CA ASP A 47 5.95 4.88 -5.54
C ASP A 47 5.55 4.15 -4.25
N THR A 48 4.58 3.22 -4.32
CA THR A 48 4.14 2.40 -3.20
C THR A 48 4.78 1.02 -3.27
N CYS A 49 5.26 0.55 -2.13
CA CYS A 49 5.92 -0.76 -1.98
C CYS A 49 5.02 -1.80 -1.32
N GLY A 50 5.54 -3.02 -1.19
CA GLY A 50 5.02 -4.03 -0.29
C GLY A 50 4.14 -5.08 -0.95
N LEU A 51 3.27 -5.67 -0.17
CA LEU A 51 2.49 -6.84 -0.53
C LEU A 51 1.62 -6.61 -1.77
N LEU A 52 1.91 -7.32 -2.82
CA LEU A 52 1.08 -7.47 -4.01
C LEU A 52 0.81 -8.95 -4.24
N LEU A 53 -0.46 -9.32 -4.41
CA LEU A 53 -0.83 -10.67 -4.76
C LEU A 53 -0.91 -10.81 -6.29
N LEU A 54 -0.51 -11.97 -6.80
CA LEU A 54 -0.57 -12.30 -8.23
C LEU A 54 -1.25 -13.66 -8.37
N THR A 55 -2.09 -13.82 -9.40
CA THR A 55 -2.81 -15.07 -9.64
C THR A 55 -3.23 -15.22 -11.10
N ASP A 56 -3.63 -16.43 -11.49
CA ASP A 56 -4.42 -16.71 -12.69
C ASP A 56 -5.89 -17.04 -12.38
N ASP A 57 -6.30 -16.89 -11.10
CA ASP A 57 -7.66 -17.07 -10.63
C ASP A 57 -8.45 -15.74 -10.66
N GLY A 58 -9.20 -15.53 -11.74
CA GLY A 58 -10.05 -14.34 -11.88
C GLY A 58 -11.21 -14.29 -10.88
N GLN A 59 -11.62 -15.42 -10.28
CA GLN A 59 -12.67 -15.42 -9.27
C GLN A 59 -12.16 -14.87 -7.96
N LEU A 60 -10.96 -15.29 -7.52
CA LEU A 60 -10.34 -14.73 -6.32
C LEU A 60 -10.03 -13.23 -6.50
N ASP A 61 -9.50 -12.83 -7.66
CA ASP A 61 -9.26 -11.40 -7.96
C ASP A 61 -10.55 -10.59 -7.80
N HIS A 62 -11.62 -11.02 -8.43
CA HIS A 62 -12.93 -10.35 -8.32
C HIS A 62 -13.40 -10.28 -6.86
N LEU A 63 -13.28 -11.37 -6.11
CA LEU A 63 -13.68 -11.45 -4.70
C LEU A 63 -12.92 -10.44 -3.83
N LEU A 64 -11.60 -10.37 -3.96
CA LEU A 64 -10.75 -9.51 -3.14
C LEU A 64 -10.89 -8.02 -3.47
N LEU A 65 -11.32 -7.70 -4.70
CA LEU A 65 -11.51 -6.34 -5.17
C LEU A 65 -12.93 -5.81 -4.97
N GLN A 66 -13.91 -6.67 -4.71
CA GLN A 66 -15.29 -6.24 -4.47
C GLN A 66 -15.40 -5.28 -3.29
N PRO A 67 -15.95 -4.06 -3.49
CA PRO A 67 -16.08 -3.08 -2.42
C PRO A 67 -16.98 -3.54 -1.25
N THR A 68 -17.92 -4.45 -1.53
CA THR A 68 -18.87 -5.00 -0.54
C THR A 68 -18.23 -5.98 0.44
N ARG A 69 -17.11 -6.57 0.08
CA ARG A 69 -16.40 -7.54 0.94
C ARG A 69 -15.50 -6.90 1.98
N HIS A 70 -15.19 -5.61 1.83
CA HIS A 70 -14.43 -4.84 2.81
C HIS A 70 -13.11 -5.49 3.24
N VAL A 71 -12.42 -6.19 2.33
CA VAL A 71 -11.13 -6.83 2.64
C VAL A 71 -10.16 -5.77 3.14
N ALA A 72 -9.71 -5.94 4.38
CA ALA A 72 -8.77 -5.03 5.03
C ALA A 72 -7.45 -4.95 4.26
N LYS A 73 -6.90 -3.75 4.11
CA LYS A 73 -5.57 -3.51 3.56
C LYS A 73 -4.81 -2.68 4.57
N THR A 74 -3.74 -3.25 5.11
CA THR A 74 -2.90 -2.59 6.11
C THR A 74 -1.69 -1.98 5.46
N TYR A 75 -1.47 -0.71 5.72
CA TYR A 75 -0.34 0.04 5.20
C TYR A 75 0.52 0.57 6.33
N ARG A 76 1.83 0.34 6.27
CA ARG A 76 2.81 1.09 7.04
C ARG A 76 3.13 2.39 6.32
N ILE A 77 3.04 3.49 7.07
CA ILE A 77 3.16 4.85 6.55
C ILE A 77 4.29 5.55 7.28
N THR A 78 5.17 6.23 6.54
CA THR A 78 6.01 7.28 7.10
C THR A 78 5.55 8.61 6.54
N ALA A 79 5.23 9.57 7.40
CA ALA A 79 4.67 10.86 6.98
C ALA A 79 5.26 12.03 7.75
N ILE A 80 5.34 13.19 7.07
CA ILE A 80 5.64 14.49 7.67
C ILE A 80 4.35 15.10 8.18
N GLY A 81 4.42 15.74 9.33
CA GLY A 81 3.31 16.34 10.06
C GLY A 81 3.17 15.73 11.45
N LYS A 82 2.14 16.15 12.17
CA LYS A 82 1.82 15.62 13.50
C LYS A 82 0.49 14.86 13.43
N LEU A 83 0.51 13.60 13.83
CA LEU A 83 -0.70 12.78 13.93
C LEU A 83 -1.38 13.09 15.27
N THR A 84 -2.20 14.13 15.31
CA THR A 84 -2.94 14.55 16.50
C THR A 84 -4.15 13.64 16.75
N ASN A 85 -4.67 13.63 17.99
CA ASN A 85 -5.91 12.91 18.31
C ASN A 85 -7.08 13.33 17.42
N ASN A 86 -7.18 14.61 17.05
CA ASN A 86 -8.18 15.08 16.11
C ASN A 86 -7.98 14.48 14.70
N ALA A 87 -6.74 14.41 14.21
CA ALA A 87 -6.43 13.78 12.93
C ALA A 87 -6.78 12.29 12.93
N ILE A 88 -6.47 11.57 14.01
CA ILE A 88 -6.86 10.17 14.21
C ILE A 88 -8.37 10.04 14.14
N ASN A 89 -9.09 10.82 14.94
CA ASN A 89 -10.55 10.78 14.98
C ASN A 89 -11.19 11.07 13.61
N MET A 90 -10.68 12.06 12.88
CA MET A 90 -11.14 12.34 11.51
C MET A 90 -10.94 11.15 10.56
N ILE A 91 -9.77 10.51 10.59
CA ILE A 91 -9.47 9.34 9.75
C ILE A 91 -10.39 8.17 10.09
N GLU A 92 -10.64 7.95 11.38
CA GLU A 92 -11.46 6.83 11.87
C GLU A 92 -12.94 7.00 11.58
N HIS A 93 -13.44 8.22 11.43
CA HIS A 93 -14.83 8.50 11.02
C HIS A 93 -15.00 8.74 9.52
N GLY A 94 -13.90 8.85 8.79
CA GLY A 94 -13.88 9.15 7.36
C GLY A 94 -13.58 10.62 7.06
N VAL A 95 -12.74 10.86 6.07
CA VAL A 95 -12.29 12.19 5.64
C VAL A 95 -12.72 12.49 4.21
N ALA A 96 -13.01 13.74 3.91
CA ALA A 96 -13.24 14.20 2.55
C ALA A 96 -11.93 14.03 1.74
N LEU A 97 -12.01 13.29 0.65
CA LEU A 97 -10.85 13.01 -0.21
C LEU A 97 -10.63 14.08 -1.28
N GLU A 98 -11.65 14.86 -1.61
CA GLU A 98 -11.62 15.97 -2.58
C GLU A 98 -12.69 17.00 -2.23
N SER A 99 -12.62 18.18 -2.89
CA SER A 99 -13.59 19.26 -2.75
C SER A 99 -15.04 18.85 -3.11
N ASN A 100 -15.24 17.74 -3.79
CA ASN A 100 -16.53 17.25 -4.27
C ASN A 100 -17.16 16.18 -3.36
N SER A 101 -17.05 16.28 -2.05
CA SER A 101 -17.82 15.50 -1.06
C SER A 101 -17.58 13.98 -1.04
N LEU A 102 -16.56 13.46 -1.73
CA LEU A 102 -16.26 12.04 -1.67
C LEU A 102 -15.56 11.70 -0.35
N VAL A 103 -16.33 11.25 0.62
CA VAL A 103 -15.81 10.87 1.95
C VAL A 103 -15.23 9.46 1.87
N SER A 104 -14.08 9.22 2.55
CA SER A 104 -13.54 7.88 2.73
C SER A 104 -14.43 7.07 3.67
N ARG A 105 -14.37 5.74 3.55
CA ARG A 105 -14.91 4.89 4.61
C ARG A 105 -14.12 5.08 5.91
N PRO A 106 -14.73 4.78 7.06
CA PRO A 106 -14.00 4.65 8.31
C PRO A 106 -12.76 3.77 8.15
N ALA A 107 -11.66 4.20 8.75
CA ALA A 107 -10.39 3.49 8.72
C ALA A 107 -9.85 3.39 10.15
N LYS A 108 -8.82 2.56 10.36
CA LYS A 108 -8.14 2.50 11.66
C LYS A 108 -6.71 2.95 11.49
N ILE A 109 -6.26 3.90 12.31
CA ILE A 109 -4.87 4.35 12.30
C ILE A 109 -4.24 4.18 13.68
N THR A 110 -3.04 3.60 13.71
CA THR A 110 -2.29 3.36 14.94
C THR A 110 -0.91 4.00 14.82
N LEU A 111 -0.61 4.96 15.67
CA LEU A 111 0.71 5.56 15.76
C LEU A 111 1.70 4.50 16.29
N ILE A 112 2.80 4.30 15.57
CA ILE A 112 3.89 3.40 15.96
C ILE A 112 5.02 4.20 16.61
N GLN A 113 5.40 5.32 15.98
CA GLN A 113 6.53 6.11 16.44
C GLN A 113 6.39 7.58 16.02
N GLU A 114 6.65 8.50 16.92
CA GLU A 114 6.93 9.90 16.59
C GLU A 114 8.41 10.06 16.26
N THR A 115 8.73 10.91 15.29
CA THR A 115 10.09 11.12 14.81
C THR A 115 10.24 12.52 14.20
N THR A 116 11.38 12.79 13.56
CA THR A 116 11.65 14.07 12.88
C THR A 116 11.91 13.87 11.39
N VAL A 117 11.80 14.97 10.63
CA VAL A 117 12.10 14.97 9.20
C VAL A 117 13.54 14.51 8.93
N ASN A 118 14.49 14.90 9.78
CA ASN A 118 15.89 14.49 9.66
C ASN A 118 16.06 12.98 9.80
N ALA A 119 15.36 12.36 10.75
CA ALA A 119 15.45 10.92 11.00
C ALA A 119 14.91 10.05 9.86
N ILE A 120 14.03 10.61 9.01
CA ILE A 120 13.45 9.92 7.86
C ILE A 120 14.02 10.36 6.51
N THR A 121 15.20 11.01 6.51
CA THR A 121 15.80 11.62 5.30
C THR A 121 15.88 10.67 4.12
N GLU A 122 16.27 9.41 4.35
CA GLU A 122 16.41 8.40 3.30
C GLU A 122 15.07 7.97 2.67
N LEU A 123 13.97 8.16 3.39
CA LEU A 123 12.62 7.86 2.90
C LEU A 123 11.96 9.06 2.19
N LEU A 124 12.60 10.24 2.22
CA LEU A 124 12.06 11.42 1.56
C LEU A 124 12.18 11.30 0.04
N PRO A 125 11.12 11.65 -0.72
CA PRO A 125 11.18 11.73 -2.18
C PRO A 125 12.33 12.63 -2.63
N LEU A 126 13.19 12.14 -3.54
CA LEU A 126 14.41 12.82 -3.97
C LEU A 126 14.13 14.22 -4.54
N ASP A 127 13.05 14.36 -5.31
CA ASP A 127 12.61 15.62 -5.92
C ASP A 127 12.21 16.68 -4.89
N ARG A 128 11.87 16.28 -3.68
CA ARG A 128 11.37 17.14 -2.60
C ARG A 128 12.24 17.15 -1.34
N ARG A 129 13.28 16.30 -1.29
CA ARG A 129 14.16 16.13 -0.12
C ARG A 129 14.71 17.46 0.38
N LYS A 130 15.28 18.29 -0.51
CA LYS A 130 15.80 19.62 -0.17
C LYS A 130 14.76 20.55 0.44
N ARG A 131 13.50 20.46 -0.01
CA ARG A 131 12.39 21.28 0.51
C ARG A 131 12.03 20.87 1.93
N TYR A 132 11.97 19.57 2.20
CA TYR A 132 11.61 19.06 3.54
C TYR A 132 12.73 19.31 4.54
N LEU A 133 13.99 19.19 4.15
CA LEU A 133 15.15 19.44 5.00
C LEU A 133 15.38 20.92 5.32
N LYS A 134 14.57 21.84 4.80
CA LYS A 134 14.52 23.23 5.33
C LYS A 134 14.02 23.30 6.79
N ASN A 135 13.27 22.29 7.24
CA ASN A 135 12.87 22.11 8.64
C ASN A 135 13.20 20.70 9.11
N PRO A 136 14.48 20.39 9.37
CA PRO A 136 14.93 19.05 9.73
C PRO A 136 14.35 18.53 11.05
N ASN A 137 14.04 19.45 11.98
CA ASN A 137 13.42 19.15 13.28
C ASN A 137 11.88 19.13 13.21
N GLY A 138 11.30 19.32 12.03
CA GLY A 138 9.86 19.23 11.83
C GLY A 138 9.34 17.85 12.20
N SER A 139 8.11 17.79 12.70
CA SER A 139 7.48 16.54 13.12
C SER A 139 7.29 15.58 11.95
N ALA A 140 7.57 14.33 12.20
CA ALA A 140 7.25 13.20 11.33
C ALA A 140 6.79 12.01 12.19
N PHE A 141 6.20 11.00 11.59
CA PHE A 141 5.74 9.81 12.31
C PHE A 141 5.71 8.56 11.42
N VAL A 142 5.71 7.41 12.08
CA VAL A 142 5.39 6.11 11.50
C VAL A 142 4.07 5.62 12.08
N ALA A 143 3.17 5.15 11.24
CA ALA A 143 1.87 4.64 11.67
C ALA A 143 1.43 3.47 10.78
N ASP A 144 0.56 2.61 11.30
CA ASP A 144 -0.16 1.61 10.54
C ASP A 144 -1.59 2.10 10.28
N LEU A 145 -2.02 2.06 9.01
CA LEU A 145 -3.35 2.45 8.57
C LEU A 145 -4.05 1.24 7.93
N ILE A 146 -5.24 0.92 8.43
CA ILE A 146 -6.11 -0.13 7.88
C ILE A 146 -7.26 0.54 7.15
N ILE A 147 -7.42 0.24 5.87
CA ILE A 147 -8.54 0.69 5.04
C ILE A 147 -9.30 -0.51 4.47
N TYR A 148 -10.58 -0.33 4.19
CA TYR A 148 -11.51 -1.37 3.70
C TYR A 148 -12.00 -1.10 2.28
N GLU A 149 -11.35 -0.21 1.58
CA GLU A 149 -11.59 0.16 0.18
C GLU A 149 -10.27 0.44 -0.53
N GLY A 150 -10.29 0.77 -1.83
CA GLY A 150 -9.06 0.98 -2.60
C GLY A 150 -9.25 2.02 -3.70
N ARG A 151 -9.40 3.30 -3.33
CA ARG A 151 -9.51 4.40 -4.30
C ARG A 151 -8.11 4.90 -4.72
N LYS A 152 -8.04 5.53 -5.88
CA LYS A 152 -6.78 6.09 -6.40
C LYS A 152 -6.11 7.02 -5.37
N HIS A 153 -4.87 6.73 -5.03
CA HIS A 153 -4.03 7.47 -4.07
C HIS A 153 -4.70 7.69 -2.70
N GLN A 154 -5.58 6.79 -2.27
CA GLN A 154 -6.47 7.01 -1.13
C GLN A 154 -5.71 7.35 0.15
N VAL A 155 -4.73 6.55 0.56
CA VAL A 155 -3.93 6.78 1.78
C VAL A 155 -3.28 8.16 1.77
N LYS A 156 -2.66 8.54 0.64
CA LYS A 156 -2.01 9.85 0.48
C LYS A 156 -3.01 11.01 0.60
N ARG A 157 -4.22 10.83 0.06
CA ARG A 157 -5.30 11.82 0.11
C ARG A 157 -5.87 11.94 1.52
N MET A 158 -6.08 10.82 2.22
CA MET A 158 -6.55 10.81 3.61
C MET A 158 -5.56 11.55 4.54
N LEU A 159 -4.28 11.25 4.46
CA LEU A 159 -3.26 11.91 5.28
C LEU A 159 -3.16 13.42 4.94
N ARG A 160 -3.30 13.78 3.66
CA ARG A 160 -3.30 15.19 3.25
C ARG A 160 -4.50 15.94 3.83
N ALA A 161 -5.67 15.32 3.90
CA ALA A 161 -6.88 15.93 4.46
C ALA A 161 -6.74 16.30 5.94
N VAL A 162 -5.88 15.60 6.67
CA VAL A 162 -5.56 15.91 8.08
C VAL A 162 -4.23 16.66 8.25
N GLY A 163 -3.71 17.28 7.18
CA GLY A 163 -2.51 18.12 7.22
C GLY A 163 -1.19 17.36 7.20
N CYS A 164 -1.21 16.03 7.01
CA CYS A 164 -0.01 15.19 6.96
C CYS A 164 0.38 14.85 5.53
N ARG A 165 1.67 14.57 5.29
CA ARG A 165 2.18 14.23 3.96
C ARG A 165 2.96 12.93 3.98
N VAL A 166 2.45 11.91 3.28
CA VAL A 166 3.10 10.61 3.12
C VAL A 166 4.41 10.76 2.33
N CYS A 167 5.49 10.24 2.89
CA CYS A 167 6.82 10.17 2.28
C CYS A 167 7.15 8.75 1.83
N PHE A 168 6.75 7.76 2.61
CA PHE A 168 6.92 6.34 2.30
C PHE A 168 5.62 5.60 2.61
N LEU A 169 5.26 4.67 1.73
CA LEU A 169 4.03 3.88 1.83
C LEU A 169 4.30 2.44 1.43
N GLU A 170 4.00 1.54 2.34
CA GLU A 170 4.16 0.10 2.14
C GLU A 170 2.89 -0.64 2.54
N ARG A 171 2.34 -1.46 1.65
CA ARG A 171 1.27 -2.37 2.05
C ARG A 171 1.86 -3.61 2.72
N ILE A 172 1.57 -3.80 3.99
CA ILE A 172 2.11 -4.89 4.80
C ILE A 172 1.15 -6.06 4.97
N ALA A 173 -0.16 -5.87 4.68
CA ALA A 173 -1.11 -6.98 4.74
C ALA A 173 -2.34 -6.77 3.83
N ILE A 174 -2.95 -7.87 3.41
CA ILE A 174 -4.28 -7.95 2.77
C ILE A 174 -5.07 -9.04 3.52
N GLY A 175 -6.19 -8.66 4.15
CA GLY A 175 -6.87 -9.55 5.09
C GLY A 175 -5.93 -9.99 6.21
N SER A 176 -5.82 -11.29 6.41
CA SER A 176 -4.89 -11.92 7.36
C SER A 176 -3.53 -12.27 6.76
N VAL A 177 -3.36 -12.19 5.43
CA VAL A 177 -2.09 -12.47 4.75
C VAL A 177 -1.15 -11.29 4.93
N LYS A 178 -0.01 -11.54 5.55
CA LYS A 178 1.04 -10.53 5.83
C LYS A 178 2.21 -10.72 4.89
N LEU A 179 2.83 -9.60 4.53
CA LEU A 179 4.11 -9.62 3.83
C LEU A 179 5.19 -10.23 4.73
N ASP A 180 5.96 -11.16 4.20
CA ASP A 180 7.08 -11.74 4.95
C ASP A 180 8.22 -10.72 5.10
N ASP A 181 8.74 -10.60 6.31
CA ASP A 181 9.86 -9.68 6.62
C ASP A 181 11.16 -10.07 5.88
N TRP A 182 11.33 -11.36 5.58
CA TRP A 182 12.50 -11.88 4.86
C TRP A 182 12.40 -11.76 3.33
N LEU A 183 11.21 -11.49 2.76
CA LEU A 183 11.04 -11.40 1.31
C LEU A 183 11.59 -10.07 0.78
N PRO A 184 12.69 -10.06 -0.02
CA PRO A 184 13.31 -8.82 -0.45
C PRO A 184 12.44 -8.06 -1.45
N ARG A 185 12.72 -6.78 -1.64
CA ARG A 185 12.07 -5.96 -2.68
C ARG A 185 12.27 -6.58 -4.07
N GLY A 186 11.16 -6.78 -4.80
CA GLY A 186 11.13 -7.49 -6.08
C GLY A 186 11.07 -9.01 -5.95
N GLY A 187 11.27 -9.55 -4.74
CA GLY A 187 11.12 -10.97 -4.48
C GLY A 187 9.65 -11.40 -4.48
N PHE A 188 9.42 -12.66 -4.77
CA PHE A 188 8.11 -13.30 -4.76
C PHE A 188 8.22 -14.75 -4.28
N ARG A 189 7.10 -15.29 -3.81
CA ARG A 189 6.94 -16.73 -3.48
C ARG A 189 5.50 -17.18 -3.69
N SER A 190 5.30 -18.46 -3.81
CA SER A 190 3.95 -19.03 -3.77
C SER A 190 3.30 -18.78 -2.40
N LEU A 191 1.99 -18.56 -2.40
CA LEU A 191 1.21 -18.59 -1.16
C LEU A 191 1.13 -20.02 -0.63
N THR A 192 1.10 -20.15 0.67
CA THR A 192 0.79 -21.42 1.34
C THR A 192 -0.71 -21.70 1.24
N GLU A 193 -1.09 -22.97 1.40
CA GLU A 193 -2.52 -23.35 1.41
C GLU A 193 -3.30 -22.59 2.49
N ALA A 194 -2.72 -22.39 3.67
CA ALA A 194 -3.34 -21.62 4.76
C ALA A 194 -3.58 -20.15 4.37
N GLU A 195 -2.65 -19.53 3.64
CA GLU A 195 -2.82 -18.15 3.15
C GLU A 195 -3.90 -18.07 2.07
N ILE A 196 -3.96 -19.06 1.17
CA ILE A 196 -5.00 -19.15 0.14
C ILE A 196 -6.37 -19.28 0.81
N GLN A 197 -6.53 -20.22 1.75
CA GLN A 197 -7.76 -20.41 2.52
C GLN A 197 -8.18 -19.15 3.29
N ALA A 198 -7.22 -18.41 3.84
CA ALA A 198 -7.47 -17.16 4.56
C ALA A 198 -7.93 -15.98 3.67
N LEU A 199 -7.73 -16.08 2.36
CA LEU A 199 -8.22 -15.12 1.36
C LEU A 199 -9.58 -15.50 0.78
N MET A 200 -9.94 -16.78 0.89
CA MET A 200 -11.25 -17.27 0.47
C MET A 200 -12.35 -16.82 1.44
N PRO A 201 -13.62 -16.74 0.99
CA PRO A 201 -14.73 -16.35 1.84
C PRO A 201 -15.11 -17.41 2.88
#